data_9d2bbd0b5f43b79558eac9c5a02ccf49
#
_entry.id   9d2bbd0b5f43b79558eac9c5a02ccf49
#
_cell.length_a   1.000
_cell.length_b   1.000
_cell.length_c   1.000
_cell.angle_alpha   90.00
_cell.angle_beta   90.00
_cell.angle_gamma   90.00
#
_symmetry.space_group_name_H-M   'P 1'
#
loop_
_entity.id
_entity.type
_entity.pdbx_description
1 polymer ?
#
loop_
_entity_poly.entity_id
_entity_poly.type
_entity_poly.pdbx_seq_one_letter_code
_entity_poly.pdbx_strand_id
1 'polypeptide(L)'
;MSQTTLMPGGEDEISRDALAGSLQKQLPDVTLPSTGFLNRCIRRFSTQLWHIIPIVHLPTFRPAQTNPLLLLSICSLSALAEVSPDALYHAERLFTAINKAILISSQPSEVVSIEQTLPILQAAAIGQTYALLSGKTKDLMLSQLYHGPLGVGVLALEKLMLHSRATELSMSPGLDPEQDWSEWIQLQTVIRLRNAIQIHNGEISAIPHAPSTFRSDPLKLQTAAPDALYLAKTPAEWTAASSRNVPVSLPVPFSLCAVIEGFIAEAGQARATPFAEVGLQMTQALLAMLCTWFDDSIQLLTADSTNNLSVLMLCHSCFIHMLCDTDLFERACGREGAQAASTEDKQTVKEWASTADARRAASHALCIQLLLERFRLSDVPGMHVASSSWHAGLLLAVYSSYAPVTANAESWKLEDTFFEFNSVRKAKCYTEQEWTSATCDITPERCSAASFAMAAVLRRLGPWHNAATYADTLGHVIDLLERD
;
A
#
# COMPACT_ATOMS: atom_id res chain seq x y z
N MET A 1 19.82 -8.64 15.54
CA MET A 1 20.37 -9.05 14.23
C MET A 1 20.91 -7.81 13.55
N SER A 2 22.21 -7.81 13.22
CA SER A 2 22.89 -6.63 12.66
C SER A 2 22.35 -6.34 11.27
N GLN A 3 21.68 -5.19 11.10
CA GLN A 3 21.34 -4.66 9.78
C GLN A 3 22.64 -4.37 9.04
N THR A 4 23.00 -5.23 8.10
CA THR A 4 24.09 -4.95 7.17
C THR A 4 23.63 -3.82 6.26
N THR A 5 24.12 -2.63 6.53
CA THR A 5 23.83 -1.42 5.75
C THR A 5 24.34 -1.65 4.32
N LEU A 6 23.42 -1.89 3.38
CA LEU A 6 23.69 -1.90 1.95
C LEU A 6 23.98 -0.44 1.54
N MET A 7 25.26 -0.05 1.58
CA MET A 7 25.68 1.25 1.08
C MET A 7 25.98 1.10 -0.42
N PRO A 8 25.46 1.96 -1.30
CA PRO A 8 26.00 2.11 -2.65
C PRO A 8 27.50 2.43 -2.54
N GLY A 9 28.33 1.76 -3.35
CA GLY A 9 29.77 1.92 -3.29
C GLY A 9 30.20 3.39 -3.37
N GLY A 10 31.18 3.79 -2.56
CA GLY A 10 31.57 5.18 -2.29
C GLY A 10 32.18 5.98 -3.46
N GLU A 11 32.05 5.53 -4.71
CA GLU A 11 32.58 6.22 -5.90
C GLU A 11 31.50 6.83 -6.81
N ASP A 12 30.17 6.64 -6.51
CA ASP A 12 29.06 7.12 -7.34
C ASP A 12 28.36 8.35 -6.74
N GLU A 13 29.10 9.42 -6.49
CA GLU A 13 28.47 10.70 -6.18
C GLU A 13 27.78 11.31 -7.41
N ILE A 14 26.53 11.77 -7.22
CA ILE A 14 25.80 12.45 -8.29
C ILE A 14 26.51 13.75 -8.66
N SER A 15 26.88 13.88 -9.93
CA SER A 15 27.20 15.20 -10.48
C SER A 15 25.91 15.95 -10.78
N ARG A 16 25.64 17.02 -10.01
CA ARG A 16 24.46 17.90 -10.21
C ARG A 16 24.44 18.47 -11.63
N ASP A 17 25.57 18.83 -12.18
CA ASP A 17 25.67 19.43 -13.50
C ASP A 17 25.38 18.41 -14.62
N ALA A 18 25.85 17.17 -14.47
CA ALA A 18 25.49 16.08 -15.40
C ALA A 18 24.00 15.76 -15.34
N LEU A 19 23.40 15.73 -14.14
CA LEU A 19 21.98 15.52 -13.95
C LEU A 19 21.16 16.69 -14.55
N ALA A 20 21.56 17.92 -14.31
CA ALA A 20 20.92 19.11 -14.89
C ALA A 20 21.00 19.08 -16.43
N GLY A 21 22.13 18.74 -17.00
CA GLY A 21 22.31 18.60 -18.45
C GLY A 21 21.41 17.54 -19.08
N SER A 22 21.26 16.39 -18.43
CA SER A 22 20.38 15.32 -18.91
C SER A 22 18.89 15.65 -18.81
N LEU A 23 18.50 16.48 -17.83
CA LEU A 23 17.12 16.91 -17.60
C LEU A 23 16.71 18.14 -18.43
N GLN A 24 17.66 18.92 -18.93
CA GLN A 24 17.39 20.22 -19.58
C GLN A 24 16.39 20.14 -20.74
N LYS A 25 16.34 18.97 -21.43
CA LYS A 25 15.37 18.74 -22.52
C LYS A 25 13.97 18.39 -22.02
N GLN A 26 13.86 17.73 -20.86
CA GLN A 26 12.60 17.21 -20.30
C GLN A 26 12.01 18.15 -19.24
N LEU A 27 12.86 18.86 -18.49
CA LEU A 27 12.51 19.70 -17.36
C LEU A 27 13.32 21.00 -17.35
N PRO A 28 13.14 21.91 -18.33
CA PRO A 28 13.98 23.11 -18.52
C PRO A 28 13.96 24.07 -17.31
N ASP A 29 12.87 24.10 -16.53
CA ASP A 29 12.65 25.07 -15.44
C ASP A 29 12.94 24.49 -14.04
N VAL A 30 13.50 23.27 -13.93
CA VAL A 30 13.73 22.63 -12.64
C VAL A 30 15.02 23.12 -12.01
N THR A 31 14.87 23.84 -10.88
CA THR A 31 16.01 24.12 -10.00
C THR A 31 16.26 22.90 -9.13
N LEU A 32 17.37 22.19 -9.37
CA LEU A 32 17.77 21.03 -8.60
C LEU A 32 18.25 21.45 -7.20
N PRO A 33 17.92 20.65 -6.16
CA PRO A 33 18.53 20.76 -4.84
C PRO A 33 20.04 20.55 -4.87
N SER A 34 20.72 20.80 -3.76
CA SER A 34 22.16 20.54 -3.65
C SER A 34 22.47 19.03 -3.78
N THR A 35 23.66 18.71 -4.28
CA THR A 35 24.17 17.33 -4.37
C THR A 35 24.11 16.61 -3.02
N GLY A 36 24.48 17.31 -1.94
CA GLY A 36 24.40 16.75 -0.59
C GLY A 36 22.96 16.40 -0.16
N PHE A 37 21.96 17.19 -0.57
CA PHE A 37 20.55 16.86 -0.33
C PHE A 37 20.12 15.63 -1.12
N LEU A 38 20.43 15.57 -2.42
CA LEU A 38 20.09 14.43 -3.27
C LEU A 38 20.71 13.12 -2.74
N ASN A 39 21.99 13.15 -2.35
CA ASN A 39 22.66 11.99 -1.78
C ASN A 39 22.06 11.53 -0.43
N ARG A 40 21.59 12.45 0.41
CA ARG A 40 20.84 12.09 1.63
C ARG A 40 19.51 11.41 1.30
N CYS A 41 18.77 11.91 0.31
CA CYS A 41 17.52 11.29 -0.15
C CYS A 41 17.73 9.87 -0.65
N ILE A 42 18.76 9.62 -1.47
CA ILE A 42 19.09 8.28 -1.98
C ILE A 42 19.44 7.33 -0.84
N ARG A 43 20.26 7.78 0.11
CA ARG A 43 20.61 6.98 1.28
C ARG A 43 19.38 6.62 2.10
N ARG A 44 18.48 7.61 2.34
CA ARG A 44 17.22 7.37 3.05
C ARG A 44 16.35 6.36 2.33
N PHE A 45 16.20 6.48 1.01
CA PHE A 45 15.46 5.50 0.23
C PHE A 45 16.01 4.10 0.44
N SER A 46 17.31 3.90 0.24
CA SER A 46 17.94 2.58 0.33
C SER A 46 17.85 1.95 1.72
N THR A 47 17.89 2.76 2.80
CA THR A 47 17.96 2.26 4.18
C THR A 47 16.62 2.23 4.89
N GLN A 48 15.65 3.07 4.50
CA GLN A 48 14.42 3.25 5.26
C GLN A 48 13.15 3.07 4.43
N LEU A 49 13.15 3.41 3.13
CA LEU A 49 11.93 3.45 2.33
C LEU A 49 11.82 2.35 1.29
N TRP A 50 12.93 1.68 0.96
CA TRP A 50 12.93 0.66 -0.09
C TRP A 50 11.88 -0.43 0.14
N HIS A 51 11.65 -0.85 1.39
CA HIS A 51 10.67 -1.89 1.71
C HIS A 51 9.23 -1.48 1.46
N ILE A 52 8.94 -0.17 1.36
CA ILE A 52 7.61 0.36 1.03
C ILE A 52 7.28 0.13 -0.44
N ILE A 53 8.27 0.34 -1.31
CA ILE A 53 8.13 0.14 -2.75
C ILE A 53 9.43 -0.47 -3.33
N PRO A 54 9.63 -1.79 -3.17
CA PRO A 54 10.87 -2.49 -3.48
C PRO A 54 11.01 -2.81 -4.98
N ILE A 55 10.82 -1.80 -5.84
CA ILE A 55 10.87 -1.91 -7.29
C ILE A 55 12.23 -1.52 -7.91
N VAL A 56 13.19 -1.14 -7.08
CA VAL A 56 14.57 -0.80 -7.50
C VAL A 56 15.52 -1.85 -6.97
N HIS A 57 16.31 -2.46 -7.85
CA HIS A 57 17.35 -3.43 -7.45
C HIS A 57 18.56 -2.68 -6.89
N LEU A 58 18.65 -2.59 -5.56
CA LEU A 58 19.67 -1.79 -4.86
C LEU A 58 21.12 -2.21 -5.19
N PRO A 59 21.47 -3.52 -5.32
CA PRO A 59 22.85 -3.91 -5.59
C PRO A 59 23.41 -3.40 -6.93
N THR A 60 22.57 -3.27 -7.97
CA THR A 60 22.99 -2.74 -9.28
C THR A 60 22.64 -1.28 -9.47
N PHE A 61 21.97 -0.65 -8.50
CA PHE A 61 21.60 0.77 -8.59
C PHE A 61 22.82 1.66 -8.55
N ARG A 62 23.03 2.44 -9.62
CA ARG A 62 24.12 3.41 -9.76
C ARG A 62 23.51 4.78 -10.01
N PRO A 63 23.48 5.69 -9.02
CA PRO A 63 22.85 6.99 -9.14
C PRO A 63 23.30 7.79 -10.35
N ALA A 64 24.58 7.78 -10.66
CA ALA A 64 25.13 8.53 -11.78
C ALA A 64 24.71 8.02 -13.19
N GLN A 65 24.31 6.74 -13.27
CA GLN A 65 23.89 6.08 -14.51
C GLN A 65 22.39 5.88 -14.61
N THR A 66 21.66 6.15 -13.53
CA THR A 66 20.21 5.95 -13.43
C THR A 66 19.47 7.02 -14.23
N ASN A 67 18.35 6.61 -14.86
CA ASN A 67 17.43 7.53 -15.51
C ASN A 67 17.07 8.70 -14.57
N PRO A 68 17.22 9.97 -15.02
CA PRO A 68 17.01 11.13 -14.17
C PRO A 68 15.62 11.22 -13.53
N LEU A 69 14.56 10.80 -14.24
CA LEU A 69 13.20 10.84 -13.71
C LEU A 69 13.05 9.82 -12.55
N LEU A 70 13.61 8.62 -12.69
CA LEU A 70 13.62 7.63 -11.61
C LEU A 70 14.42 8.13 -10.39
N LEU A 71 15.60 8.69 -10.62
CA LEU A 71 16.44 9.23 -9.57
C LEU A 71 15.73 10.33 -8.78
N LEU A 72 15.12 11.29 -9.49
CA LEU A 72 14.39 12.39 -8.83
C LEU A 72 13.10 11.93 -8.16
N SER A 73 12.41 10.90 -8.68
CA SER A 73 11.24 10.31 -8.00
C SER A 73 11.63 9.69 -6.66
N ILE A 74 12.77 8.97 -6.61
CA ILE A 74 13.36 8.47 -5.37
C ILE A 74 13.64 9.62 -4.40
N CYS A 75 14.27 10.70 -4.88
CA CYS A 75 14.58 11.86 -4.06
C CYS A 75 13.31 12.57 -3.56
N SER A 76 12.29 12.71 -4.39
CA SER A 76 11.01 13.31 -4.03
C SER A 76 10.31 12.55 -2.91
N LEU A 77 10.16 11.23 -3.04
CA LEU A 77 9.56 10.37 -2.01
C LEU A 77 10.36 10.41 -0.70
N SER A 78 11.69 10.37 -0.80
CA SER A 78 12.56 10.43 0.37
C SER A 78 12.51 11.76 1.10
N ALA A 79 12.39 12.85 0.35
CA ALA A 79 12.25 14.20 0.90
C ALA A 79 10.89 14.40 1.58
N LEU A 80 9.82 13.78 1.06
CA LEU A 80 8.50 13.77 1.72
C LEU A 80 8.59 13.13 3.11
N ALA A 81 9.35 12.06 3.26
CA ALA A 81 9.55 11.37 4.54
C ALA A 81 10.52 12.11 5.50
N GLU A 82 11.12 13.23 5.09
CA GLU A 82 11.98 14.05 5.94
C GLU A 82 11.17 15.14 6.63
N VAL A 83 11.18 15.15 7.97
CA VAL A 83 10.44 16.13 8.78
C VAL A 83 11.20 17.45 8.78
N SER A 84 11.19 18.17 7.65
CA SER A 84 11.78 19.51 7.53
C SER A 84 11.02 20.31 6.47
N PRO A 85 10.74 21.61 6.71
CA PRO A 85 10.06 22.46 5.73
C PRO A 85 10.80 22.56 4.39
N ASP A 86 12.12 22.64 4.41
CA ASP A 86 12.95 22.71 3.21
C ASP A 86 12.88 21.41 2.40
N ALA A 87 12.88 20.25 3.07
CA ALA A 87 12.73 18.96 2.41
C ALA A 87 11.36 18.83 1.75
N LEU A 88 10.29 19.22 2.45
CA LEU A 88 8.94 19.19 1.92
C LEU A 88 8.78 20.10 0.70
N TYR A 89 9.37 21.30 0.73
CA TYR A 89 9.39 22.22 -0.41
C TYR A 89 10.07 21.58 -1.64
N HIS A 90 11.22 20.93 -1.44
CA HIS A 90 11.91 20.23 -2.52
C HIS A 90 11.14 19.00 -3.00
N ALA A 91 10.52 18.23 -2.10
CA ALA A 91 9.71 17.09 -2.43
C ALA A 91 8.57 17.46 -3.39
N GLU A 92 7.80 18.49 -3.07
CA GLU A 92 6.68 18.96 -3.87
C GLU A 92 7.11 19.49 -5.26
N ARG A 93 8.19 20.25 -5.31
CA ARG A 93 8.72 20.76 -6.58
C ARG A 93 9.20 19.65 -7.50
N LEU A 94 9.95 18.68 -6.96
CA LEU A 94 10.41 17.52 -7.72
C LEU A 94 9.23 16.69 -8.19
N PHE A 95 8.28 16.38 -7.31
CA PHE A 95 7.08 15.62 -7.67
C PHE A 95 6.31 16.29 -8.83
N THR A 96 6.02 17.59 -8.72
CA THR A 96 5.28 18.32 -9.77
C THR A 96 6.01 18.29 -11.11
N ALA A 97 7.32 18.52 -11.10
CA ALA A 97 8.13 18.53 -12.31
C ALA A 97 8.21 17.14 -12.98
N ILE A 98 8.43 16.09 -12.18
CA ILE A 98 8.51 14.70 -12.67
C ILE A 98 7.19 14.28 -13.30
N ASN A 99 6.06 14.54 -12.64
CA ASN A 99 4.76 14.16 -13.16
C ASN A 99 4.45 14.89 -14.48
N LYS A 100 4.82 16.15 -14.60
CA LYS A 100 4.71 16.89 -15.87
C LYS A 100 5.53 16.20 -16.97
N ALA A 101 6.77 15.79 -16.69
CA ALA A 101 7.60 15.08 -17.65
C ALA A 101 7.03 13.69 -18.01
N ILE A 102 6.52 12.92 -17.02
CA ILE A 102 5.89 11.63 -17.26
C ILE A 102 4.67 11.79 -18.16
N LEU A 103 3.79 12.74 -17.91
CA LEU A 103 2.60 13.00 -18.73
C LEU A 103 2.96 13.39 -20.18
N ILE A 104 4.03 14.17 -20.37
CA ILE A 104 4.53 14.51 -21.71
C ILE A 104 5.13 13.27 -22.41
N SER A 105 5.86 12.44 -21.66
CA SER A 105 6.52 11.24 -22.19
C SER A 105 5.55 10.06 -22.41
N SER A 106 4.37 10.09 -21.81
CA SER A 106 3.34 9.04 -21.89
C SER A 106 2.53 9.10 -23.19
N GLN A 107 3.02 9.74 -24.24
CA GLN A 107 2.41 9.59 -25.56
C GLN A 107 2.53 8.12 -26.00
N PRO A 108 1.51 7.54 -26.63
CA PRO A 108 1.51 6.14 -27.08
C PRO A 108 2.46 5.97 -28.26
N SER A 109 3.75 6.06 -27.99
CA SER A 109 4.79 5.56 -28.88
C SER A 109 5.05 4.10 -28.49
N GLU A 110 5.26 3.26 -29.47
CA GLU A 110 5.61 1.85 -29.31
C GLU A 110 6.60 1.65 -28.17
N VAL A 111 6.44 0.58 -27.38
CA VAL A 111 7.42 0.18 -26.37
C VAL A 111 8.75 -0.04 -27.09
N VAL A 112 9.62 0.96 -27.05
CA VAL A 112 10.81 1.01 -27.90
C VAL A 112 11.89 0.07 -27.38
N SER A 113 12.08 0.01 -26.05
CA SER A 113 12.93 -0.97 -25.36
C SER A 113 12.59 -1.07 -23.87
N ILE A 114 12.98 -2.20 -23.26
CA ILE A 114 12.82 -2.43 -21.80
C ILE A 114 13.65 -1.41 -21.03
N GLU A 115 14.90 -1.19 -21.43
CA GLU A 115 15.84 -0.31 -20.74
C GLU A 115 15.36 1.15 -20.69
N GLN A 116 14.61 1.59 -21.69
CA GLN A 116 14.06 2.95 -21.76
C GLN A 116 12.74 3.06 -21.01
N THR A 117 11.88 2.04 -21.11
CA THR A 117 10.52 2.08 -20.58
C THR A 117 10.45 1.79 -19.10
N LEU A 118 11.19 0.79 -18.61
CA LEU A 118 11.14 0.35 -17.21
C LEU A 118 11.46 1.46 -16.21
N PRO A 119 12.51 2.29 -16.38
CA PRO A 119 12.78 3.38 -15.44
C PRO A 119 11.68 4.45 -15.39
N ILE A 120 11.00 4.72 -16.49
CA ILE A 120 9.88 5.68 -16.53
C ILE A 120 8.68 5.13 -15.76
N LEU A 121 8.35 3.85 -15.94
CA LEU A 121 7.28 3.19 -15.20
C LEU A 121 7.60 3.10 -13.69
N GLN A 122 8.86 2.84 -13.32
CA GLN A 122 9.32 2.90 -11.92
C GLN A 122 9.17 4.32 -11.35
N ALA A 123 9.59 5.35 -12.10
CA ALA A 123 9.43 6.75 -11.69
C ALA A 123 7.97 7.13 -11.46
N ALA A 124 7.08 6.69 -12.35
CA ALA A 124 5.64 6.91 -12.23
C ALA A 124 5.04 6.20 -11.00
N ALA A 125 5.43 4.94 -10.75
CA ALA A 125 4.97 4.20 -9.58
C ALA A 125 5.44 4.83 -8.26
N ILE A 126 6.71 5.27 -8.16
CA ILE A 126 7.21 6.00 -7.00
C ILE A 126 6.47 7.34 -6.83
N GLY A 127 6.17 8.03 -7.94
CA GLY A 127 5.35 9.25 -7.92
C GLY A 127 3.94 9.00 -7.38
N GLN A 128 3.30 7.89 -7.73
CA GLN A 128 1.99 7.52 -7.15
C GLN A 128 2.08 7.23 -5.65
N THR A 129 3.13 6.54 -5.21
CA THR A 129 3.39 6.34 -3.78
C THR A 129 3.53 7.68 -3.05
N TYR A 130 4.28 8.64 -3.63
CA TYR A 130 4.37 10.00 -3.11
C TYR A 130 2.98 10.64 -2.96
N ALA A 131 2.16 10.58 -4.01
CA ALA A 131 0.85 11.21 -4.03
C ALA A 131 -0.09 10.66 -2.95
N LEU A 132 -0.11 9.33 -2.77
CA LEU A 132 -0.90 8.65 -1.74
C LEU A 132 -0.47 9.06 -0.33
N LEU A 133 0.82 9.32 -0.12
CA LEU A 133 1.39 9.63 1.20
C LEU A 133 1.46 11.14 1.50
N SER A 134 1.30 12.00 0.49
CA SER A 134 1.40 13.46 0.62
C SER A 134 0.24 14.08 1.41
N GLY A 135 -0.91 13.43 1.46
CA GLY A 135 -2.15 13.97 2.05
C GLY A 135 -2.77 15.12 1.25
N LYS A 136 -2.27 15.40 0.03
CA LYS A 136 -2.75 16.49 -0.83
C LYS A 136 -3.63 15.96 -1.96
N THR A 137 -4.89 16.33 -1.98
CA THR A 137 -5.85 15.95 -3.04
C THR A 137 -5.34 16.28 -4.45
N LYS A 138 -4.68 17.43 -4.63
CA LYS A 138 -4.09 17.83 -5.91
C LYS A 138 -3.05 16.82 -6.41
N ASP A 139 -2.16 16.35 -5.54
CA ASP A 139 -1.12 15.40 -5.90
C ASP A 139 -1.71 14.04 -6.28
N LEU A 140 -2.72 13.62 -5.52
CA LEU A 140 -3.48 12.41 -5.78
C LEU A 140 -4.20 12.46 -7.14
N MET A 141 -4.95 13.54 -7.42
CA MET A 141 -5.62 13.71 -8.71
C MET A 141 -4.65 13.69 -9.89
N LEU A 142 -3.48 14.32 -9.73
CA LEU A 142 -2.43 14.32 -10.75
C LEU A 142 -1.91 12.90 -11.02
N SER A 143 -1.71 12.10 -9.99
CA SER A 143 -1.23 10.71 -10.14
C SER A 143 -2.28 9.78 -10.74
N GLN A 144 -3.56 10.02 -10.48
CA GLN A 144 -4.65 9.23 -11.05
C GLN A 144 -4.75 9.36 -12.57
N LEU A 145 -4.35 10.50 -13.15
CA LEU A 145 -4.40 10.73 -14.60
C LEU A 145 -3.60 9.70 -15.41
N TYR A 146 -2.53 9.17 -14.85
CA TYR A 146 -1.69 8.19 -15.55
C TYR A 146 -1.75 6.77 -14.96
N HIS A 147 -2.58 6.54 -13.93
CA HIS A 147 -2.67 5.21 -13.29
C HIS A 147 -3.08 4.10 -14.28
N GLY A 148 -4.10 4.31 -15.09
CA GLY A 148 -4.52 3.37 -16.12
C GLY A 148 -3.43 3.10 -17.18
N PRO A 149 -2.88 4.12 -17.86
CA PRO A 149 -1.73 3.97 -18.76
C PRO A 149 -0.53 3.26 -18.13
N LEU A 150 -0.21 3.56 -16.87
CA LEU A 150 0.87 2.91 -16.13
C LEU A 150 0.60 1.41 -15.99
N GLY A 151 -0.61 1.01 -15.57
CA GLY A 151 -1.01 -0.40 -15.46
C GLY A 151 -0.91 -1.15 -16.80
N VAL A 152 -1.37 -0.53 -17.89
CA VAL A 152 -1.28 -1.10 -19.25
C VAL A 152 0.20 -1.25 -19.67
N GLY A 153 1.04 -0.24 -19.41
CA GLY A 153 2.46 -0.28 -19.73
C GLY A 153 3.20 -1.40 -19.00
N VAL A 154 2.93 -1.59 -17.71
CA VAL A 154 3.53 -2.67 -16.91
C VAL A 154 3.10 -4.04 -17.40
N LEU A 155 1.81 -4.23 -17.71
CA LEU A 155 1.30 -5.50 -18.26
C LEU A 155 1.89 -5.82 -19.64
N ALA A 156 2.08 -4.81 -20.48
CA ALA A 156 2.72 -4.98 -21.79
C ALA A 156 4.19 -5.42 -21.63
N LEU A 157 4.91 -4.78 -20.72
CA LEU A 157 6.31 -5.08 -20.42
C LEU A 157 6.48 -6.49 -19.84
N GLU A 158 5.61 -6.89 -18.90
CA GLU A 158 5.58 -8.24 -18.31
C GLU A 158 5.39 -9.32 -19.40
N LYS A 159 4.41 -9.13 -20.27
CA LYS A 159 4.15 -10.06 -21.39
C LYS A 159 5.33 -10.15 -22.35
N LEU A 160 5.95 -9.02 -22.69
CA LEU A 160 7.11 -8.97 -23.56
C LEU A 160 8.27 -9.78 -22.97
N MET A 161 8.58 -9.58 -21.69
CA MET A 161 9.68 -10.29 -21.03
C MET A 161 9.43 -11.79 -20.88
N LEU A 162 8.21 -12.18 -20.54
CA LEU A 162 7.85 -13.60 -20.45
C LEU A 162 7.94 -14.29 -21.81
N HIS A 163 7.55 -13.60 -22.89
CA HIS A 163 7.66 -14.13 -24.25
C HIS A 163 9.12 -14.26 -24.71
N SER A 164 9.94 -13.24 -24.48
CA SER A 164 11.36 -13.27 -24.82
C SER A 164 12.07 -14.43 -24.14
N ARG A 165 11.89 -14.58 -22.83
CA ARG A 165 12.48 -15.66 -22.04
C ARG A 165 12.03 -17.06 -22.50
N ALA A 166 10.77 -17.24 -22.84
CA ALA A 166 10.27 -18.51 -23.39
C ALA A 166 10.92 -18.87 -24.73
N THR A 167 11.17 -17.85 -25.57
CA THR A 167 11.82 -18.04 -26.89
C THR A 167 13.29 -18.37 -26.71
N GLU A 168 14.02 -17.71 -25.84
CA GLU A 168 15.44 -17.91 -25.58
C GLU A 168 15.74 -19.29 -24.97
N LEU A 169 14.93 -19.74 -23.99
CA LEU A 169 15.02 -21.09 -23.42
C LEU A 169 14.82 -22.20 -24.47
N SER A 170 14.08 -21.92 -25.56
CA SER A 170 13.89 -22.88 -26.65
C SER A 170 15.04 -22.91 -27.64
N MET A 171 15.85 -21.83 -27.71
CA MET A 171 16.87 -21.66 -28.76
C MET A 171 18.31 -21.85 -28.30
N SER A 172 18.61 -21.68 -27.01
CA SER A 172 19.98 -21.76 -26.50
C SER A 172 20.00 -22.25 -25.03
N PRO A 173 20.25 -23.53 -24.77
CA PRO A 173 20.52 -24.02 -23.43
C PRO A 173 21.96 -23.63 -23.03
N GLY A 174 22.14 -22.64 -22.17
CA GLY A 174 23.43 -22.26 -21.60
C GLY A 174 23.76 -20.76 -21.76
N LEU A 175 22.92 -19.89 -21.21
CA LEU A 175 23.25 -18.45 -21.09
C LEU A 175 24.47 -18.24 -20.19
N ASP A 176 25.24 -17.17 -20.46
CA ASP A 176 26.24 -16.64 -19.55
C ASP A 176 25.56 -16.34 -18.19
N PRO A 177 26.12 -16.84 -17.06
CA PRO A 177 25.54 -16.59 -15.74
C PRO A 177 25.28 -15.11 -15.41
N GLU A 178 26.07 -14.20 -15.94
CA GLU A 178 25.87 -12.74 -15.78
C GLU A 178 24.62 -12.28 -16.51
N GLN A 179 24.41 -12.75 -17.73
CA GLN A 179 23.24 -12.42 -18.54
C GLN A 179 21.96 -12.99 -17.93
N ASP A 180 21.97 -14.27 -17.53
CA ASP A 180 20.79 -14.92 -16.90
C ASP A 180 20.38 -14.23 -15.61
N TRP A 181 21.35 -13.83 -14.77
CA TRP A 181 21.09 -13.06 -13.57
C TRP A 181 20.52 -11.67 -13.86
N SER A 182 21.06 -10.96 -14.86
CA SER A 182 20.60 -9.63 -15.27
C SER A 182 19.14 -9.67 -15.77
N GLU A 183 18.82 -10.63 -16.63
CA GLU A 183 17.47 -10.83 -17.17
C GLU A 183 16.48 -11.22 -16.05
N TRP A 184 16.93 -12.07 -15.11
CA TRP A 184 16.14 -12.43 -13.95
C TRP A 184 15.83 -11.22 -13.06
N ILE A 185 16.81 -10.33 -12.81
CA ILE A 185 16.60 -9.07 -12.07
C ILE A 185 15.55 -8.20 -12.76
N GLN A 186 15.66 -8.03 -14.07
CA GLN A 186 14.71 -7.22 -14.83
C GLN A 186 13.29 -7.80 -14.71
N LEU A 187 13.13 -9.11 -14.88
CA LEU A 187 11.82 -9.77 -14.71
C LEU A 187 11.28 -9.59 -13.30
N GLN A 188 12.11 -9.81 -12.26
CA GLN A 188 11.68 -9.60 -10.87
C GLN A 188 11.32 -8.13 -10.59
N THR A 189 12.01 -7.19 -11.20
CA THR A 189 11.68 -5.77 -11.10
C THR A 189 10.30 -5.47 -11.71
N VAL A 190 9.97 -6.06 -12.86
CA VAL A 190 8.66 -5.91 -13.51
C VAL A 190 7.56 -6.57 -12.68
N ILE A 191 7.80 -7.77 -12.12
CA ILE A 191 6.84 -8.43 -11.21
C ILE A 191 6.56 -7.55 -9.98
N ARG A 192 7.61 -7.00 -9.36
CA ARG A 192 7.47 -6.08 -8.23
C ARG A 192 6.75 -4.79 -8.61
N LEU A 193 7.02 -4.27 -9.79
CA LEU A 193 6.31 -3.10 -10.32
C LEU A 193 4.82 -3.41 -10.55
N ARG A 194 4.49 -4.61 -11.07
CA ARG A 194 3.11 -5.08 -11.19
C ARG A 194 2.40 -5.16 -9.84
N ASN A 195 3.09 -5.66 -8.82
CA ASN A 195 2.57 -5.69 -7.45
C ASN A 195 2.36 -4.26 -6.90
N ALA A 196 3.29 -3.33 -7.14
CA ALA A 196 3.14 -1.92 -6.75
C ALA A 196 1.89 -1.28 -7.37
N ILE A 197 1.65 -1.50 -8.66
CA ILE A 197 0.47 -0.98 -9.35
C ILE A 197 -0.82 -1.57 -8.77
N GLN A 198 -0.81 -2.85 -8.39
CA GLN A 198 -1.97 -3.47 -7.75
C GLN A 198 -2.25 -2.86 -6.37
N ILE A 199 -1.19 -2.59 -5.58
CA ILE A 199 -1.32 -1.88 -4.30
C ILE A 199 -1.92 -0.49 -4.52
N HIS A 200 -1.37 0.28 -5.45
CA HIS A 200 -1.91 1.62 -5.77
C HIS A 200 -3.37 1.57 -6.24
N ASN A 201 -3.74 0.55 -7.02
CA ASN A 201 -5.12 0.38 -7.48
C ASN A 201 -6.10 0.16 -6.32
N GLY A 202 -5.71 -0.64 -5.32
CA GLY A 202 -6.50 -0.85 -4.10
C GLY A 202 -6.63 0.43 -3.28
N GLU A 203 -5.52 1.08 -2.96
CA GLU A 203 -5.50 2.35 -2.22
C GLU A 203 -6.32 3.46 -2.91
N ILE A 204 -6.21 3.58 -4.24
CA ILE A 204 -7.00 4.55 -5.01
C ILE A 204 -8.48 4.19 -4.98
N SER A 205 -8.84 2.92 -5.12
CA SER A 205 -10.24 2.47 -5.13
C SER A 205 -10.93 2.59 -3.77
N ALA A 206 -10.17 2.69 -2.69
CA ALA A 206 -10.69 2.97 -1.36
C ALA A 206 -11.04 4.46 -1.14
N ILE A 207 -10.65 5.34 -2.07
CA ILE A 207 -10.97 6.76 -2.02
C ILE A 207 -12.35 6.98 -2.65
N PRO A 208 -13.24 7.75 -2.02
CA PRO A 208 -14.56 8.06 -2.58
C PRO A 208 -14.47 8.62 -4.00
N HIS A 209 -15.39 8.18 -4.86
CA HIS A 209 -15.48 8.59 -6.28
C HIS A 209 -14.27 8.25 -7.16
N ALA A 210 -13.33 7.41 -6.69
CA ALA A 210 -12.20 6.95 -7.46
C ALA A 210 -12.32 5.44 -7.79
N PRO A 211 -13.04 5.07 -8.87
CA PRO A 211 -13.21 3.66 -9.20
C PRO A 211 -11.87 3.02 -9.56
N SER A 212 -11.76 1.73 -9.27
CA SER A 212 -10.61 0.93 -9.73
C SER A 212 -10.45 1.06 -11.26
N THR A 213 -9.23 1.33 -11.70
CA THR A 213 -8.93 1.61 -13.11
C THR A 213 -8.79 0.34 -13.94
N PHE A 214 -8.38 -0.76 -13.31
CA PHE A 214 -8.26 -2.05 -13.98
C PHE A 214 -8.63 -3.19 -13.04
N ARG A 215 -9.22 -4.21 -13.62
CA ARG A 215 -9.62 -5.43 -12.92
C ARG A 215 -8.54 -6.50 -13.03
N SER A 216 -8.30 -7.19 -11.95
CA SER A 216 -7.40 -8.35 -11.94
C SER A 216 -7.88 -9.36 -10.91
N ASP A 217 -7.74 -10.65 -11.21
CA ASP A 217 -7.92 -11.68 -10.20
C ASP A 217 -6.77 -11.62 -9.19
N PRO A 218 -7.03 -11.26 -7.91
CA PRO A 218 -5.96 -11.10 -6.92
C PRO A 218 -5.13 -12.37 -6.71
N LEU A 219 -5.78 -13.55 -6.85
CA LEU A 219 -5.15 -14.85 -6.63
C LEU A 219 -4.26 -15.30 -7.80
N LYS A 220 -4.38 -14.66 -8.96
CA LYS A 220 -3.51 -14.92 -10.13
C LYS A 220 -2.34 -13.95 -10.23
N LEU A 221 -2.19 -13.06 -9.25
CA LEU A 221 -1.06 -12.14 -9.23
C LEU A 221 0.24 -12.91 -9.00
N GLN A 222 1.23 -12.67 -9.86
CA GLN A 222 2.54 -13.29 -9.70
C GLN A 222 3.25 -12.70 -8.49
N THR A 223 3.70 -13.58 -7.59
CA THR A 223 4.46 -13.19 -6.39
C THR A 223 5.91 -12.88 -6.74
N ALA A 224 6.46 -11.84 -6.12
CA ALA A 224 7.88 -11.51 -6.24
C ALA A 224 8.75 -12.55 -5.52
N ALA A 225 9.96 -12.75 -6.02
CA ALA A 225 10.96 -13.55 -5.33
C ALA A 225 11.34 -12.94 -3.96
N PRO A 226 11.77 -13.76 -2.98
CA PRO A 226 12.24 -13.29 -1.69
C PRO A 226 13.30 -12.19 -1.80
N ASP A 227 13.23 -11.20 -0.89
CA ASP A 227 14.15 -10.06 -0.90
C ASP A 227 15.61 -10.50 -0.79
N ALA A 228 15.92 -11.56 -0.02
CA ALA A 228 17.26 -12.10 0.09
C ALA A 228 17.82 -12.59 -1.25
N LEU A 229 16.97 -13.09 -2.14
CA LEU A 229 17.36 -13.51 -3.47
C LEU A 229 17.44 -12.31 -4.43
N TYR A 230 16.45 -11.40 -4.35
CA TYR A 230 16.44 -10.20 -5.19
C TYR A 230 17.58 -9.23 -4.89
N LEU A 231 18.09 -9.21 -3.66
CA LEU A 231 19.20 -8.35 -3.24
C LEU A 231 20.59 -9.03 -3.34
N ALA A 232 20.72 -10.17 -4.03
CA ALA A 232 22.00 -10.78 -4.34
C ALA A 232 22.87 -9.81 -5.16
N LYS A 233 24.13 -9.67 -4.77
CA LYS A 233 25.05 -8.67 -5.35
C LYS A 233 25.78 -9.16 -6.60
N THR A 234 25.83 -10.47 -6.78
CA THR A 234 26.54 -11.12 -7.87
C THR A 234 25.78 -12.35 -8.37
N PRO A 235 26.01 -12.80 -9.61
CA PRO A 235 25.47 -14.06 -10.12
C PRO A 235 25.77 -15.26 -9.24
N ALA A 236 26.97 -15.30 -8.64
CA ALA A 236 27.39 -16.38 -7.75
C ALA A 236 26.58 -16.41 -6.45
N GLU A 237 26.34 -15.24 -5.83
CA GLU A 237 25.46 -15.11 -4.65
C GLU A 237 24.02 -15.52 -4.99
N TRP A 238 23.51 -15.09 -6.14
CA TRP A 238 22.18 -15.44 -6.61
C TRP A 238 22.02 -16.94 -6.84
N THR A 239 22.98 -17.57 -7.53
CA THR A 239 23.00 -19.03 -7.77
C THR A 239 23.08 -19.79 -6.45
N ALA A 240 23.95 -19.36 -5.52
CA ALA A 240 24.07 -19.98 -4.20
C ALA A 240 22.78 -19.82 -3.36
N ALA A 241 22.09 -18.70 -3.45
CA ALA A 241 20.82 -18.47 -2.78
C ALA A 241 19.70 -19.31 -3.40
N SER A 242 19.64 -19.42 -4.72
CA SER A 242 18.68 -20.24 -5.46
C SER A 242 18.83 -21.74 -5.17
N SER A 243 20.09 -22.22 -4.97
CA SER A 243 20.40 -23.63 -4.68
C SER A 243 20.07 -24.05 -3.26
N ARG A 244 19.87 -23.12 -2.33
CA ARG A 244 19.60 -23.40 -0.91
C ARG A 244 18.18 -23.81 -0.63
N ASN A 245 17.42 -24.42 -1.50
CA ASN A 245 16.04 -24.87 -1.21
C ASN A 245 15.31 -23.96 -0.19
N VAL A 246 15.50 -22.63 -0.31
CA VAL A 246 14.64 -21.70 0.41
C VAL A 246 13.24 -22.03 -0.12
N PRO A 247 12.30 -22.41 0.74
CA PRO A 247 10.97 -22.69 0.25
C PRO A 247 10.54 -21.48 -0.58
N VAL A 248 10.37 -21.67 -1.90
CA VAL A 248 9.89 -20.66 -2.85
C VAL A 248 8.51 -20.14 -2.40
N SER A 249 7.95 -20.80 -1.41
CA SER A 249 6.60 -20.63 -0.89
C SER A 249 6.44 -19.62 0.25
N LEU A 250 7.50 -18.96 0.74
CA LEU A 250 7.30 -17.87 1.70
C LEU A 250 6.89 -16.62 0.95
N PRO A 251 5.64 -16.19 1.03
CA PRO A 251 5.18 -15.00 0.34
C PRO A 251 5.91 -13.77 0.89
N VAL A 252 6.42 -12.96 -0.01
CA VAL A 252 7.03 -11.68 0.33
C VAL A 252 5.93 -10.75 0.86
N PRO A 253 6.11 -10.07 2.01
CA PRO A 253 5.10 -9.16 2.56
C PRO A 253 4.53 -8.18 1.53
N PHE A 254 5.37 -7.65 0.65
CA PHE A 254 4.97 -6.76 -0.44
C PHE A 254 3.99 -7.41 -1.43
N SER A 255 4.19 -8.68 -1.79
CA SER A 255 3.25 -9.41 -2.66
C SER A 255 1.96 -9.77 -1.95
N LEU A 256 2.01 -10.04 -0.64
CA LEU A 256 0.79 -10.21 0.16
C LEU A 256 -0.05 -8.94 0.17
N CYS A 257 0.57 -7.77 0.37
CA CYS A 257 -0.13 -6.49 0.26
C CYS A 257 -0.81 -6.35 -1.10
N ALA A 258 -0.13 -6.70 -2.19
CA ALA A 258 -0.71 -6.58 -3.53
C ALA A 258 -1.93 -7.49 -3.75
N VAL A 259 -1.93 -8.70 -3.18
CA VAL A 259 -3.10 -9.60 -3.22
C VAL A 259 -4.26 -9.02 -2.41
N ILE A 260 -4.00 -8.54 -1.20
CA ILE A 260 -5.03 -7.98 -0.31
C ILE A 260 -5.64 -6.71 -0.92
N GLU A 261 -4.80 -5.83 -1.46
CA GLU A 261 -5.25 -4.61 -2.16
C GLU A 261 -6.05 -4.94 -3.43
N GLY A 262 -5.74 -6.06 -4.07
CA GLY A 262 -6.55 -6.59 -5.15
C GLY A 262 -7.97 -6.95 -4.70
N PHE A 263 -8.12 -7.56 -3.54
CA PHE A 263 -9.44 -7.83 -2.95
C PHE A 263 -10.18 -6.54 -2.59
N ILE A 264 -9.50 -5.53 -2.03
CA ILE A 264 -10.09 -4.21 -1.71
C ILE A 264 -10.60 -3.53 -3.00
N ALA A 265 -9.80 -3.55 -4.07
CA ALA A 265 -10.19 -2.99 -5.36
C ALA A 265 -11.44 -3.68 -5.95
N GLU A 266 -11.50 -5.01 -5.91
CA GLU A 266 -12.66 -5.77 -6.40
C GLU A 266 -13.89 -5.56 -5.51
N ALA A 267 -13.74 -5.38 -4.18
CA ALA A 267 -14.84 -5.01 -3.28
C ALA A 267 -15.40 -3.63 -3.64
N GLY A 268 -14.53 -2.65 -3.92
CA GLY A 268 -14.95 -1.34 -4.41
C GLY A 268 -15.75 -1.43 -5.72
N GLN A 269 -15.31 -2.26 -6.66
CA GLN A 269 -16.03 -2.53 -7.92
C GLN A 269 -17.38 -3.22 -7.70
N ALA A 270 -17.47 -4.15 -6.76
CA ALA A 270 -18.72 -4.81 -6.41
C ALA A 270 -19.73 -3.79 -5.90
N ARG A 271 -19.34 -2.86 -5.03
CA ARG A 271 -20.19 -1.78 -4.54
C ARG A 271 -20.60 -0.78 -5.62
N ALA A 272 -19.68 -0.44 -6.52
CA ALA A 272 -19.95 0.47 -7.65
C ALA A 272 -20.85 -0.13 -8.74
N THR A 273 -21.19 -1.43 -8.65
CA THR A 273 -22.05 -2.11 -9.60
C THR A 273 -23.48 -1.55 -9.51
N PRO A 274 -24.10 -1.11 -10.63
CA PRO A 274 -25.41 -0.48 -10.60
C PRO A 274 -26.55 -1.45 -10.21
N PHE A 275 -26.27 -2.76 -10.18
CA PHE A 275 -27.21 -3.80 -9.79
C PHE A 275 -26.89 -4.30 -8.39
N ALA A 276 -27.59 -3.81 -7.37
CA ALA A 276 -27.28 -4.06 -5.96
C ALA A 276 -27.18 -5.56 -5.61
N GLU A 277 -28.07 -6.39 -6.15
CA GLU A 277 -28.03 -7.84 -5.91
C GLU A 277 -26.80 -8.51 -6.49
N VAL A 278 -26.35 -8.10 -7.68
CA VAL A 278 -25.12 -8.59 -8.31
C VAL A 278 -23.90 -8.15 -7.47
N GLY A 279 -23.88 -6.91 -7.03
CA GLY A 279 -22.84 -6.39 -6.15
C GLY A 279 -22.73 -7.17 -4.84
N LEU A 280 -23.86 -7.48 -4.22
CA LEU A 280 -23.91 -8.28 -3.00
C LEU A 280 -23.37 -9.70 -3.22
N GLN A 281 -23.79 -10.38 -4.29
CA GLN A 281 -23.31 -11.71 -4.65
C GLN A 281 -21.78 -11.71 -4.92
N MET A 282 -21.29 -10.68 -5.62
CA MET A 282 -19.84 -10.50 -5.84
C MET A 282 -19.08 -10.32 -4.52
N THR A 283 -19.56 -9.47 -3.61
CA THR A 283 -18.93 -9.24 -2.30
C THR A 283 -18.89 -10.54 -1.47
N GLN A 284 -19.98 -11.31 -1.46
CA GLN A 284 -20.03 -12.60 -0.76
C GLN A 284 -19.03 -13.62 -1.33
N ALA A 285 -18.92 -13.69 -2.66
CA ALA A 285 -17.94 -14.56 -3.31
C ALA A 285 -16.49 -14.12 -2.98
N LEU A 286 -16.20 -12.83 -3.04
CA LEU A 286 -14.89 -12.28 -2.68
C LEU A 286 -14.54 -12.55 -1.21
N LEU A 287 -15.51 -12.39 -0.31
CA LEU A 287 -15.31 -12.67 1.11
C LEU A 287 -14.99 -14.14 1.36
N ALA A 288 -15.68 -15.08 0.70
CA ALA A 288 -15.38 -16.49 0.79
C ALA A 288 -13.98 -16.85 0.26
N MET A 289 -13.59 -16.24 -0.88
CA MET A 289 -12.23 -16.38 -1.44
C MET A 289 -11.17 -15.81 -0.50
N LEU A 290 -11.41 -14.63 0.06
CA LEU A 290 -10.52 -13.98 1.03
C LEU A 290 -10.34 -14.84 2.27
N CYS A 291 -11.41 -15.38 2.86
CA CYS A 291 -11.33 -16.26 4.04
C CYS A 291 -10.47 -17.49 3.77
N THR A 292 -10.63 -18.14 2.62
CA THR A 292 -9.84 -19.32 2.24
C THR A 292 -8.36 -18.96 2.09
N TRP A 293 -8.06 -17.92 1.32
CA TRP A 293 -6.70 -17.45 1.09
C TRP A 293 -6.03 -16.97 2.40
N PHE A 294 -6.80 -16.33 3.27
CA PHE A 294 -6.32 -15.80 4.54
C PHE A 294 -5.89 -16.90 5.51
N ASP A 295 -6.65 -18.00 5.62
CA ASP A 295 -6.30 -19.15 6.48
C ASP A 295 -4.93 -19.74 6.10
N ASP A 296 -4.68 -19.87 4.81
CA ASP A 296 -3.40 -20.37 4.30
C ASP A 296 -2.24 -19.38 4.51
N SER A 297 -2.51 -18.08 4.37
CA SER A 297 -1.48 -17.04 4.31
C SER A 297 -1.11 -16.49 5.69
N ILE A 298 -2.06 -16.36 6.62
CA ILE A 298 -1.82 -15.75 7.94
C ILE A 298 -0.85 -16.57 8.80
N GLN A 299 -0.83 -17.89 8.61
CA GLN A 299 0.07 -18.78 9.35
C GLN A 299 1.55 -18.50 9.06
N LEU A 300 1.84 -17.78 7.96
CA LEU A 300 3.18 -17.40 7.52
C LEU A 300 3.63 -16.05 8.09
N LEU A 301 2.71 -15.30 8.70
CA LEU A 301 2.98 -13.99 9.27
C LEU A 301 3.25 -14.10 10.77
N THR A 302 4.36 -13.52 11.21
CA THR A 302 4.68 -13.33 12.62
C THR A 302 4.56 -11.85 12.96
N ALA A 303 4.00 -11.50 14.10
CA ALA A 303 3.80 -10.09 14.49
C ALA A 303 5.07 -9.44 15.08
N ASP A 304 6.24 -9.80 14.59
CA ASP A 304 7.55 -9.44 15.12
C ASP A 304 8.30 -8.37 14.28
N SER A 305 7.79 -8.01 13.12
CA SER A 305 8.38 -7.00 12.25
C SER A 305 7.38 -5.94 11.79
N THR A 306 7.85 -4.73 11.57
CA THR A 306 7.04 -3.60 11.05
C THR A 306 6.31 -3.97 9.75
N ASN A 307 6.96 -4.72 8.85
CA ASN A 307 6.35 -5.15 7.60
C ASN A 307 5.20 -6.14 7.84
N ASN A 308 5.38 -7.13 8.71
CA ASN A 308 4.33 -8.09 9.04
C ASN A 308 3.16 -7.43 9.78
N LEU A 309 3.44 -6.49 10.70
CA LEU A 309 2.40 -5.69 11.35
C LEU A 309 1.57 -4.92 10.32
N SER A 310 2.23 -4.30 9.33
CA SER A 310 1.56 -3.59 8.25
C SER A 310 0.66 -4.52 7.42
N VAL A 311 1.14 -5.71 7.05
CA VAL A 311 0.34 -6.72 6.31
C VAL A 311 -0.87 -7.17 7.13
N LEU A 312 -0.70 -7.46 8.43
CA LEU A 312 -1.80 -7.86 9.31
C LEU A 312 -2.87 -6.77 9.42
N MET A 313 -2.46 -5.50 9.54
CA MET A 313 -3.40 -4.37 9.52
C MET A 313 -4.18 -4.31 8.21
N LEU A 314 -3.50 -4.49 7.08
CA LEU A 314 -4.15 -4.50 5.76
C LEU A 314 -5.12 -5.68 5.61
N CYS A 315 -4.79 -6.85 6.15
CA CYS A 315 -5.72 -7.99 6.20
C CYS A 315 -7.03 -7.61 6.91
N HIS A 316 -6.94 -7.04 8.11
CA HIS A 316 -8.13 -6.60 8.84
C HIS A 316 -8.88 -5.47 8.12
N SER A 317 -8.16 -4.54 7.49
CA SER A 317 -8.76 -3.48 6.67
C SER A 317 -9.54 -4.06 5.47
N CYS A 318 -9.02 -5.11 4.83
CA CYS A 318 -9.71 -5.79 3.74
C CYS A 318 -11.06 -6.38 4.19
N PHE A 319 -11.11 -7.02 5.36
CA PHE A 319 -12.40 -7.48 5.92
C PHE A 319 -13.35 -6.32 6.20
N ILE A 320 -12.87 -5.18 6.70
CA ILE A 320 -13.68 -3.98 6.87
C ILE A 320 -14.29 -3.56 5.54
N HIS A 321 -13.49 -3.48 4.47
CA HIS A 321 -13.97 -3.14 3.13
C HIS A 321 -14.95 -4.15 2.53
N MET A 322 -14.96 -5.40 2.98
CA MET A 322 -15.96 -6.39 2.57
C MET A 322 -17.28 -6.27 3.35
N LEU A 323 -17.22 -5.85 4.63
CA LEU A 323 -18.34 -5.90 5.58
C LEU A 323 -19.11 -4.59 5.70
N CYS A 324 -18.54 -3.46 5.23
CA CYS A 324 -19.18 -2.16 5.32
C CYS A 324 -18.86 -1.25 4.13
N ASP A 325 -19.70 -0.25 3.95
CA ASP A 325 -19.50 0.84 2.99
C ASP A 325 -18.93 2.06 3.72
N THR A 326 -17.61 2.24 3.65
CA THR A 326 -16.91 3.37 4.26
C THR A 326 -17.31 4.72 3.64
N ASP A 327 -17.67 4.75 2.35
CA ASP A 327 -18.19 5.95 1.67
C ASP A 327 -19.54 6.40 2.26
N LEU A 328 -20.44 5.45 2.56
CA LEU A 328 -21.68 5.72 3.27
C LEU A 328 -21.43 6.34 4.65
N PHE A 329 -20.44 5.83 5.39
CA PHE A 329 -20.10 6.36 6.71
C PHE A 329 -19.60 7.81 6.62
N GLU A 330 -18.72 8.11 5.67
CA GLU A 330 -18.23 9.46 5.45
C GLU A 330 -19.36 10.42 5.07
N ARG A 331 -20.30 10.01 4.21
CA ARG A 331 -21.47 10.82 3.85
C ARG A 331 -22.39 11.06 5.06
N ALA A 332 -22.69 10.01 5.83
CA ALA A 332 -23.51 10.11 7.03
C ALA A 332 -22.88 11.02 8.10
N CYS A 333 -21.53 11.08 8.16
CA CYS A 333 -20.78 11.99 9.01
C CYS A 333 -20.60 13.41 8.41
N GLY A 334 -21.20 13.72 7.28
CA GLY A 334 -21.22 15.07 6.72
C GLY A 334 -19.98 15.44 5.90
N ARG A 335 -19.31 14.50 5.23
CA ARG A 335 -18.20 14.78 4.29
C ARG A 335 -18.53 15.89 3.28
N GLU A 336 -19.75 15.95 2.83
CA GLU A 336 -20.24 16.97 1.86
C GLU A 336 -20.81 18.21 2.56
N GLY A 337 -20.61 18.34 3.87
CA GLY A 337 -21.17 19.35 4.76
C GLY A 337 -22.22 18.78 5.70
N ALA A 338 -22.31 19.30 6.91
CA ALA A 338 -23.24 18.81 7.94
C ALA A 338 -24.72 18.83 7.50
N GLN A 339 -25.10 19.78 6.61
CA GLN A 339 -26.45 19.87 6.07
C GLN A 339 -26.73 18.90 4.91
N ALA A 340 -25.67 18.34 4.30
CA ALA A 340 -25.78 17.37 3.21
C ALA A 340 -25.89 15.92 3.72
N ALA A 341 -25.57 15.67 5.01
CA ALA A 341 -25.77 14.36 5.64
C ALA A 341 -27.27 14.00 5.61
N SER A 342 -27.63 13.11 4.69
CA SER A 342 -29.04 12.78 4.49
C SER A 342 -29.59 11.95 5.66
N THR A 343 -30.87 12.15 6.00
CA THR A 343 -31.55 11.33 7.00
C THR A 343 -31.56 9.85 6.57
N GLU A 344 -31.59 9.60 5.26
CA GLU A 344 -31.52 8.25 4.68
C GLU A 344 -30.20 7.57 4.91
N ASP A 345 -29.05 8.26 4.67
CA ASP A 345 -27.73 7.72 4.96
C ASP A 345 -27.56 7.39 6.47
N LYS A 346 -27.97 8.30 7.36
CA LYS A 346 -27.96 8.07 8.81
C LYS A 346 -28.82 6.87 9.21
N GLN A 347 -29.99 6.71 8.61
CA GLN A 347 -30.88 5.57 8.88
C GLN A 347 -30.26 4.26 8.38
N THR A 348 -29.67 4.23 7.20
CA THR A 348 -28.99 3.07 6.63
C THR A 348 -27.80 2.64 7.51
N VAL A 349 -27.02 3.62 7.99
CA VAL A 349 -25.91 3.36 8.94
C VAL A 349 -26.41 2.75 10.25
N LYS A 350 -27.54 3.27 10.79
CA LYS A 350 -28.15 2.74 12.02
C LYS A 350 -28.66 1.30 11.84
N GLU A 351 -29.25 1.00 10.70
CA GLU A 351 -29.68 -0.36 10.36
C GLU A 351 -28.47 -1.31 10.27
N TRP A 352 -27.40 -0.89 9.55
CA TRP A 352 -26.14 -1.64 9.48
C TRP A 352 -25.53 -1.86 10.87
N ALA A 353 -25.45 -0.85 11.72
CA ALA A 353 -24.86 -0.95 13.06
C ALA A 353 -25.52 -2.00 13.97
N SER A 354 -26.75 -2.41 13.62
CA SER A 354 -27.51 -3.44 14.33
C SER A 354 -27.23 -4.87 13.83
N THR A 355 -26.41 -5.04 12.79
CA THR A 355 -26.14 -6.33 12.14
C THR A 355 -24.99 -7.10 12.80
N ALA A 356 -24.92 -8.40 12.52
CA ALA A 356 -23.77 -9.24 12.89
C ALA A 356 -22.48 -8.79 12.17
N ASP A 357 -22.60 -8.35 10.91
CA ASP A 357 -21.47 -7.86 10.14
C ASP A 357 -20.87 -6.56 10.69
N ALA A 358 -21.69 -5.71 11.31
CA ALA A 358 -21.20 -4.51 11.99
C ALA A 358 -20.31 -4.88 13.21
N ARG A 359 -20.70 -5.86 14.02
CA ARG A 359 -19.89 -6.34 15.13
C ARG A 359 -18.61 -7.01 14.65
N ARG A 360 -18.69 -7.80 13.59
CA ARG A 360 -17.56 -8.42 12.92
C ARG A 360 -16.56 -7.37 12.42
N ALA A 361 -17.04 -6.34 11.74
CA ALA A 361 -16.23 -5.23 11.27
C ALA A 361 -15.60 -4.43 12.42
N ALA A 362 -16.35 -4.17 13.50
CA ALA A 362 -15.83 -3.49 14.69
C ALA A 362 -14.70 -4.30 15.37
N SER A 363 -14.81 -5.62 15.41
CA SER A 363 -13.73 -6.49 15.90
C SER A 363 -12.47 -6.37 15.07
N HIS A 364 -12.58 -6.39 13.73
CA HIS A 364 -11.43 -6.15 12.85
C HIS A 364 -10.82 -4.76 13.08
N ALA A 365 -11.63 -3.73 13.29
CA ALA A 365 -11.15 -2.39 13.58
C ALA A 365 -10.41 -2.30 14.93
N LEU A 366 -10.89 -2.99 15.97
CA LEU A 366 -10.19 -3.12 17.26
C LEU A 366 -8.86 -3.87 17.12
N CYS A 367 -8.80 -4.90 16.26
CA CYS A 367 -7.54 -5.58 15.94
C CYS A 367 -6.54 -4.61 15.28
N ILE A 368 -6.99 -3.75 14.36
CA ILE A 368 -6.13 -2.70 13.76
C ILE A 368 -5.61 -1.76 14.84
N GLN A 369 -6.45 -1.31 15.77
CA GLN A 369 -6.03 -0.44 16.86
C GLN A 369 -4.91 -1.07 17.69
N LEU A 370 -5.05 -2.35 18.09
CA LEU A 370 -4.03 -3.07 18.84
C LEU A 370 -2.71 -3.22 18.07
N LEU A 371 -2.76 -3.49 16.77
CA LEU A 371 -1.58 -3.57 15.91
C LEU A 371 -0.92 -2.20 15.76
N LEU A 372 -1.71 -1.15 15.59
CA LEU A 372 -1.23 0.23 15.44
C LEU A 372 -0.43 0.69 16.66
N GLU A 373 -0.83 0.30 17.87
CA GLU A 373 -0.13 0.63 19.11
C GLU A 373 1.24 -0.03 19.25
N ARG A 374 1.51 -1.08 18.47
CA ARG A 374 2.82 -1.78 18.49
C ARG A 374 3.88 -1.08 17.66
N PHE A 375 3.51 -0.16 16.76
CA PHE A 375 4.48 0.59 15.97
C PHE A 375 5.29 1.53 16.85
N ARG A 376 6.61 1.53 16.65
CA ARG A 376 7.53 2.46 17.30
C ARG A 376 7.59 3.76 16.51
N LEU A 377 7.95 4.84 17.17
CA LEU A 377 8.12 6.15 16.51
C LEU A 377 9.23 6.17 15.45
N SER A 378 10.18 5.24 15.53
CA SER A 378 11.26 5.07 14.55
C SER A 378 10.87 4.23 13.34
N ASP A 379 9.74 3.53 13.41
CA ASP A 379 9.31 2.62 12.35
C ASP A 379 8.78 3.42 11.16
N VAL A 380 9.04 2.90 9.97
CA VAL A 380 8.45 3.40 8.75
C VAL A 380 7.40 2.37 8.31
N PRO A 381 6.12 2.64 8.60
CA PRO A 381 5.05 1.70 8.30
C PRO A 381 4.76 1.61 6.80
N GLY A 382 4.08 0.54 6.38
CA GLY A 382 3.56 0.38 5.02
C GLY A 382 2.65 1.55 4.61
N MET A 383 2.53 1.81 3.31
CA MET A 383 1.78 2.97 2.81
C MET A 383 0.28 2.94 3.19
N HIS A 384 -0.29 1.75 3.33
CA HIS A 384 -1.69 1.51 3.67
C HIS A 384 -2.00 1.65 5.18
N VAL A 385 -0.99 1.78 6.05
CA VAL A 385 -1.23 1.81 7.50
C VAL A 385 -2.05 3.03 7.92
N ALA A 386 -1.83 4.19 7.31
CA ALA A 386 -2.58 5.39 7.62
C ALA A 386 -4.05 5.30 7.15
N SER A 387 -4.30 4.84 5.92
CA SER A 387 -5.65 4.65 5.36
C SER A 387 -6.43 3.56 6.10
N SER A 388 -5.79 2.42 6.38
CA SER A 388 -6.40 1.34 7.19
C SER A 388 -6.80 1.82 8.58
N SER A 389 -5.96 2.64 9.22
CA SER A 389 -6.26 3.22 10.54
C SER A 389 -7.40 4.24 10.46
N TRP A 390 -7.45 5.04 9.39
CA TRP A 390 -8.55 5.97 9.14
C TRP A 390 -9.89 5.23 9.03
N HIS A 391 -9.99 4.22 8.15
CA HIS A 391 -11.22 3.46 7.96
C HIS A 391 -11.66 2.73 9.23
N ALA A 392 -10.72 2.15 9.97
CA ALA A 392 -11.02 1.50 11.24
C ALA A 392 -11.49 2.51 12.30
N GLY A 393 -10.84 3.66 12.43
CA GLY A 393 -11.25 4.71 13.35
C GLY A 393 -12.61 5.30 13.04
N LEU A 394 -12.90 5.56 11.76
CA LEU A 394 -14.21 6.01 11.28
C LEU A 394 -15.30 4.98 11.62
N LEU A 395 -15.06 3.70 11.32
CA LEU A 395 -15.99 2.62 11.63
C LEU A 395 -16.29 2.55 13.13
N LEU A 396 -15.27 2.62 13.99
CA LEU A 396 -15.45 2.58 15.44
C LEU A 396 -16.22 3.79 15.98
N ALA A 397 -15.97 4.99 15.44
CA ALA A 397 -16.72 6.18 15.80
C ALA A 397 -18.21 6.05 15.41
N VAL A 398 -18.48 5.58 14.19
CA VAL A 398 -19.83 5.32 13.69
C VAL A 398 -20.53 4.23 14.50
N TYR A 399 -19.86 3.11 14.74
CA TYR A 399 -20.42 2.01 15.53
C TYR A 399 -20.75 2.45 16.95
N SER A 400 -19.87 3.22 17.61
CA SER A 400 -20.12 3.70 18.97
C SER A 400 -21.36 4.59 19.07
N SER A 401 -21.70 5.34 18.03
CA SER A 401 -22.81 6.28 18.02
C SER A 401 -24.16 5.64 17.62
N TYR A 402 -24.13 4.63 16.75
CA TYR A 402 -25.35 4.05 16.18
C TYR A 402 -25.65 2.62 16.64
N ALA A 403 -24.69 1.91 17.29
CA ALA A 403 -24.95 0.55 17.77
C ALA A 403 -26.01 0.54 18.88
N PRO A 404 -26.92 -0.45 18.88
CA PRO A 404 -27.92 -0.56 19.93
C PRO A 404 -27.26 -0.84 21.28
N VAL A 405 -27.65 -0.10 22.32
CA VAL A 405 -27.27 -0.38 23.71
C VAL A 405 -28.03 -1.63 24.16
N THR A 406 -27.50 -2.80 23.91
CA THR A 406 -28.08 -4.06 24.36
C THR A 406 -27.64 -4.35 25.78
N ALA A 407 -28.57 -4.33 26.74
CA ALA A 407 -28.32 -4.64 28.14
C ALA A 407 -27.90 -6.10 28.40
N ASN A 408 -28.00 -6.98 27.42
CA ASN A 408 -27.58 -8.38 27.45
C ASN A 408 -26.81 -8.69 26.15
N ALA A 409 -25.55 -8.32 26.09
CA ALA A 409 -24.64 -8.94 25.13
C ALA A 409 -24.47 -10.40 25.57
N GLU A 410 -25.29 -11.30 25.06
CA GLU A 410 -24.93 -12.72 25.03
C GLU A 410 -23.49 -12.78 24.52
N SER A 411 -22.63 -13.51 25.21
CA SER A 411 -21.21 -13.64 24.84
C SER A 411 -21.14 -14.37 23.48
N TRP A 412 -21.32 -13.62 22.41
CA TRP A 412 -21.11 -14.10 21.06
C TRP A 412 -19.62 -14.35 20.90
N LYS A 413 -19.27 -15.62 20.80
CA LYS A 413 -17.91 -15.98 20.42
C LYS A 413 -17.82 -15.84 18.90
N LEU A 414 -17.28 -14.73 18.43
CA LEU A 414 -17.05 -14.49 17.01
C LEU A 414 -16.27 -15.63 16.34
N GLU A 415 -15.37 -16.27 17.08
CA GLU A 415 -14.58 -17.41 16.64
C GLU A 415 -15.44 -18.63 16.24
N ASP A 416 -16.54 -18.85 16.97
CA ASP A 416 -17.45 -19.99 16.69
C ASP A 416 -18.37 -19.69 15.49
N THR A 417 -18.48 -18.41 15.11
CA THR A 417 -19.41 -17.94 14.07
C THR A 417 -18.68 -17.63 12.76
N PHE A 418 -17.47 -17.05 12.83
CA PHE A 418 -16.75 -16.57 11.66
C PHE A 418 -15.34 -17.19 11.56
N PHE A 419 -15.10 -17.83 10.43
CA PHE A 419 -13.92 -18.65 10.18
C PHE A 419 -12.59 -17.91 10.32
N GLU A 420 -12.52 -16.65 9.85
CA GLU A 420 -11.29 -15.84 9.86
C GLU A 420 -10.79 -15.55 11.27
N PHE A 421 -11.66 -15.39 12.26
CA PHE A 421 -11.26 -15.16 13.65
C PHE A 421 -10.57 -16.41 14.25
N ASN A 422 -11.01 -17.60 13.86
CA ASN A 422 -10.31 -18.83 14.25
C ASN A 422 -8.91 -18.90 13.63
N SER A 423 -8.75 -18.47 12.37
CA SER A 423 -7.46 -18.43 11.67
C SER A 423 -6.50 -17.44 12.33
N VAL A 424 -6.97 -16.23 12.66
CA VAL A 424 -6.20 -15.20 13.39
C VAL A 424 -5.73 -15.72 14.75
N ARG A 425 -6.61 -16.38 15.49
CA ARG A 425 -6.27 -16.96 16.81
C ARG A 425 -5.22 -18.05 16.69
N LYS A 426 -5.34 -18.96 15.73
CA LYS A 426 -4.36 -20.02 15.47
C LYS A 426 -2.98 -19.47 15.12
N ALA A 427 -2.92 -18.37 14.37
CA ALA A 427 -1.68 -17.71 13.99
C ALA A 427 -0.95 -17.02 15.16
N LYS A 428 -1.59 -16.91 16.34
CA LYS A 428 -1.00 -16.33 17.56
C LYS A 428 -0.42 -14.92 17.37
N CYS A 429 -1.03 -14.13 16.51
CA CYS A 429 -0.64 -12.74 16.27
C CYS A 429 -0.96 -11.81 17.45
N TYR A 430 -1.84 -12.26 18.36
CA TYR A 430 -2.32 -11.53 19.53
C TYR A 430 -2.13 -12.35 20.80
N THR A 431 -1.96 -11.68 21.95
CA THR A 431 -2.05 -12.31 23.26
C THR A 431 -3.52 -12.68 23.57
N GLU A 432 -3.76 -13.61 24.47
CA GLU A 432 -5.14 -13.97 24.87
C GLU A 432 -5.93 -12.76 25.41
N GLN A 433 -5.27 -11.85 26.12
CA GLN A 433 -5.91 -10.65 26.64
C GLN A 433 -6.30 -9.69 25.51
N GLU A 434 -5.40 -9.42 24.54
CA GLU A 434 -5.68 -8.60 23.37
C GLU A 434 -6.81 -9.20 22.54
N TRP A 435 -6.75 -10.52 22.33
CA TRP A 435 -7.76 -11.25 21.58
C TRP A 435 -9.14 -11.11 22.20
N THR A 436 -9.27 -11.43 23.48
CA THR A 436 -10.53 -11.30 24.24
C THR A 436 -11.04 -9.86 24.18
N SER A 437 -10.15 -8.91 24.35
CA SER A 437 -10.47 -7.50 24.27
C SER A 437 -11.03 -7.07 22.90
N ALA A 438 -10.51 -7.60 21.80
CA ALA A 438 -10.96 -7.24 20.45
C ALA A 438 -12.22 -7.99 19.98
N THR A 439 -12.51 -9.17 20.55
CA THR A 439 -13.56 -10.06 20.03
C THR A 439 -14.77 -10.23 20.96
N CYS A 440 -14.59 -10.08 22.26
CA CYS A 440 -15.65 -10.29 23.27
C CYS A 440 -16.17 -8.98 23.87
N ASP A 441 -15.32 -7.97 23.98
CA ASP A 441 -15.65 -6.70 24.65
C ASP A 441 -15.90 -5.58 23.62
N ILE A 442 -16.88 -5.78 22.74
CA ILE A 442 -17.24 -4.82 21.69
C ILE A 442 -18.41 -3.96 22.20
N THR A 443 -18.10 -3.00 23.07
CA THR A 443 -19.09 -2.03 23.57
C THR A 443 -18.96 -0.68 22.88
N PRO A 444 -20.03 0.14 22.80
CA PRO A 444 -19.95 1.49 22.25
C PRO A 444 -18.86 2.35 22.90
N GLU A 445 -18.73 2.31 24.23
CA GLU A 445 -17.74 3.06 25.00
C GLU A 445 -16.32 2.67 24.63
N ARG A 446 -16.07 1.36 24.46
CA ARG A 446 -14.76 0.87 24.04
C ARG A 446 -14.45 1.28 22.60
N CYS A 447 -15.42 1.21 21.70
CA CYS A 447 -15.24 1.63 20.31
C CYS A 447 -14.94 3.12 20.21
N SER A 448 -15.63 3.95 20.99
CA SER A 448 -15.34 5.39 21.10
C SER A 448 -13.91 5.63 21.61
N ALA A 449 -13.53 5.01 22.73
CA ALA A 449 -12.18 5.14 23.28
C ALA A 449 -11.09 4.71 22.28
N ALA A 450 -11.31 3.61 21.54
CA ALA A 450 -10.39 3.11 20.53
C ALA A 450 -10.26 4.08 19.34
N SER A 451 -11.37 4.68 18.88
CA SER A 451 -11.36 5.69 17.82
C SER A 451 -10.54 6.93 18.21
N PHE A 452 -10.69 7.44 19.42
CA PHE A 452 -9.86 8.53 19.97
C PHE A 452 -8.38 8.14 20.03
N ALA A 453 -8.08 6.93 20.52
CA ALA A 453 -6.71 6.43 20.59
C ALA A 453 -6.08 6.37 19.20
N MET A 454 -6.82 5.90 18.19
CA MET A 454 -6.35 5.85 16.80
C MET A 454 -6.05 7.24 16.24
N ALA A 455 -6.91 8.24 16.48
CA ALA A 455 -6.63 9.62 16.06
C ALA A 455 -5.34 10.16 16.70
N ALA A 456 -5.08 9.85 17.99
CA ALA A 456 -3.87 10.26 18.67
C ALA A 456 -2.60 9.55 18.13
N VAL A 457 -2.69 8.26 17.78
CA VAL A 457 -1.56 7.51 17.21
C VAL A 457 -1.28 7.95 15.78
N LEU A 458 -2.31 8.17 14.95
CA LEU A 458 -2.17 8.68 13.58
C LEU A 458 -1.38 9.98 13.54
N ARG A 459 -1.62 10.93 14.44
CA ARG A 459 -0.82 12.18 14.55
C ARG A 459 0.67 11.95 14.81
N ARG A 460 1.02 10.77 15.32
CA ARG A 460 2.39 10.37 15.67
C ARG A 460 3.01 9.41 14.66
N LEU A 461 2.25 8.98 13.65
CA LEU A 461 2.72 8.10 12.58
C LEU A 461 3.67 8.83 11.63
N GLY A 462 4.83 9.15 12.15
CA GLY A 462 6.09 9.47 11.51
C GLY A 462 6.05 10.21 10.18
N PRO A 463 6.55 9.60 9.09
CA PRO A 463 6.88 10.35 7.89
C PRO A 463 5.71 10.58 6.92
N TRP A 464 4.49 10.08 7.21
CA TRP A 464 3.38 10.15 6.26
C TRP A 464 2.45 11.33 6.54
N HIS A 465 2.40 12.30 5.62
CA HIS A 465 1.60 13.50 5.77
C HIS A 465 0.09 13.23 5.72
N ASN A 466 -0.35 12.21 4.97
CA ASN A 466 -1.74 11.77 4.96
C ASN A 466 -2.22 11.31 6.34
N ALA A 467 -1.35 10.74 7.18
CA ALA A 467 -1.70 10.29 8.53
C ALA A 467 -2.17 11.47 9.43
N ALA A 468 -1.51 12.62 9.34
CA ALA A 468 -1.93 13.83 10.06
C ALA A 468 -3.30 14.32 9.57
N THR A 469 -3.52 14.35 8.25
CA THR A 469 -4.81 14.72 7.65
C THR A 469 -5.92 13.78 8.12
N TYR A 470 -5.69 12.47 8.11
CA TYR A 470 -6.65 11.48 8.61
C TYR A 470 -6.93 11.64 10.11
N ALA A 471 -5.90 11.92 10.90
CA ALA A 471 -6.06 12.14 12.35
C ALA A 471 -6.94 13.36 12.66
N ASP A 472 -6.74 14.46 11.93
CA ASP A 472 -7.53 15.67 12.13
C ASP A 472 -8.98 15.49 11.66
N THR A 473 -9.18 14.80 10.53
CA THR A 473 -10.51 14.46 10.02
C THR A 473 -11.24 13.53 10.99
N LEU A 474 -10.56 12.49 11.51
CA LEU A 474 -11.15 11.57 12.48
C LEU A 474 -11.56 12.28 13.77
N GLY A 475 -10.72 13.18 14.29
CA GLY A 475 -11.07 13.99 15.44
C GLY A 475 -12.32 14.84 15.20
N HIS A 476 -12.42 15.44 14.01
CA HIS A 476 -13.63 16.21 13.64
C HIS A 476 -14.90 15.33 13.54
N VAL A 477 -14.79 14.15 12.96
CA VAL A 477 -15.91 13.19 12.89
C VAL A 477 -16.37 12.77 14.28
N ILE A 478 -15.45 12.46 15.19
CA ILE A 478 -15.77 12.09 16.57
C ILE A 478 -16.53 13.24 17.27
N ASP A 479 -16.01 14.48 17.15
CA ASP A 479 -16.64 15.68 17.74
C ASP A 479 -18.06 15.93 17.17
N LEU A 480 -18.32 15.61 15.90
CA LEU A 480 -19.64 15.74 15.29
C LEU A 480 -20.61 14.69 15.84
N LEU A 481 -20.19 13.44 15.93
CA LEU A 481 -21.02 12.33 16.41
C LEU A 481 -21.34 12.41 17.90
N GLU A 482 -20.55 13.12 18.71
CA GLU A 482 -20.84 13.38 20.13
C GLU A 482 -21.88 14.50 20.35
N ARG A 483 -22.14 15.32 19.32
CA ARG A 483 -23.12 16.44 19.39
C ARG A 483 -24.52 16.06 18.88
N ASP A 484 -24.61 15.06 18.02
CA ASP A 484 -25.87 14.51 17.49
C ASP A 484 -26.54 13.55 18.49
#